data_52d9128d2418b245fb58fc69d22fca71
#
_entry.id   52d9128d2418b245fb58fc69d22fca71
#
_cell.length_a   1.000
_cell.length_b   1.000
_cell.length_c   1.000
_cell.angle_alpha   90.00
_cell.angle_beta   90.00
_cell.angle_gamma   90.00
#
_symmetry.space_group_name_H-M   'P 1'
#
loop_
_entity.id
_entity.type
_entity.pdbx_description
1 polymer ?
#
loop_
_entity_poly.entity_id
_entity_poly.type
_entity_poly.pdbx_seq_one_letter_code
_entity_poly.pdbx_strand_id
1 'polypeptide(L)'
;HIGVADMNTHDVAIEDCTVIYARAHWHHWSGGSVFNMRSNGKGEGGYTVYFKNIKVEDPRPTLQPFKLFMEAQKPYDSSDRKRGPGDLHGIIFENVSIAAPSVMDEPDILWGTEGAAIYGLIFYNVTVGNETIENIDHFMHNEYVFDNKPS
;
A
#
# COMPACT_ATOMS: atom_id res chain seq x y z
N HIS A 1 -0.81 -1.24 -9.04
CA HIS A 1 -0.99 -2.40 -8.17
C HIS A 1 0.30 -3.22 -8.15
N ILE A 2 0.83 -3.43 -6.98
CA ILE A 2 2.04 -4.23 -6.78
C ILE A 2 1.68 -5.43 -5.92
N GLY A 3 1.99 -6.62 -6.41
CA GLY A 3 1.69 -7.88 -5.76
C GLY A 3 0.26 -8.36 -6.01
N VAL A 4 0.15 -9.48 -6.64
CA VAL A 4 -1.08 -10.28 -6.79
C VAL A 4 -0.77 -11.67 -6.26
N ALA A 5 -1.79 -12.40 -5.85
CA ALA A 5 -1.71 -13.74 -5.30
C ALA A 5 -0.43 -14.51 -5.68
N ASP A 6 0.23 -15.07 -4.71
CA ASP A 6 1.42 -15.93 -4.84
C ASP A 6 2.71 -15.25 -5.31
N MET A 7 2.75 -13.92 -5.33
CA MET A 7 3.94 -13.20 -5.72
C MET A 7 4.74 -12.73 -4.51
N ASN A 8 5.99 -13.11 -4.51
CA ASN A 8 7.02 -12.50 -3.68
C ASN A 8 7.62 -11.34 -4.47
N THR A 9 7.05 -10.14 -4.32
CA THR A 9 7.44 -8.95 -5.08
C THR A 9 8.49 -8.17 -4.30
N HIS A 10 9.67 -8.01 -4.89
CA HIS A 10 10.75 -7.26 -4.25
C HIS A 10 11.62 -6.51 -5.28
N ASP A 11 12.42 -5.57 -4.77
CA ASP A 11 13.37 -4.78 -5.56
C ASP A 11 12.69 -4.06 -6.75
N VAL A 12 11.56 -3.44 -6.47
CA VAL A 12 10.79 -2.68 -7.47
C VAL A 12 11.00 -1.18 -7.26
N ALA A 13 11.32 -0.45 -8.31
CA ALA A 13 11.36 0.99 -8.30
C ALA A 13 10.38 1.57 -9.32
N ILE A 14 9.57 2.54 -8.86
CA ILE A 14 8.69 3.34 -9.70
C ILE A 14 9.10 4.80 -9.48
N GLU A 15 9.68 5.40 -10.49
CA GLU A 15 10.32 6.71 -10.38
C GLU A 15 9.88 7.67 -11.49
N ASP A 16 9.95 8.98 -11.17
CA ASP A 16 9.77 10.07 -12.13
C ASP A 16 8.44 9.99 -12.91
N CYS A 17 7.35 9.71 -12.21
CA CYS A 17 6.04 9.50 -12.82
C CYS A 17 5.08 10.65 -12.48
N THR A 18 4.31 11.08 -13.46
CA THR A 18 3.13 11.91 -13.26
C THR A 18 1.88 11.12 -13.59
N VAL A 19 1.01 10.95 -12.60
CA VAL A 19 -0.31 10.36 -12.78
C VAL A 19 -1.29 11.50 -12.96
N ILE A 20 -1.69 11.75 -14.21
CA ILE A 20 -2.57 12.87 -14.56
C ILE A 20 -3.98 12.62 -14.02
N TYR A 21 -4.42 11.39 -14.08
CA TYR A 21 -5.77 10.99 -13.68
C TYR A 21 -5.76 9.60 -13.05
N ALA A 22 -6.35 9.48 -11.87
CA ALA A 22 -6.53 8.21 -11.21
C ALA A 22 -7.98 8.01 -10.78
N ARG A 23 -8.54 6.87 -11.14
CA ARG A 23 -9.89 6.48 -10.76
C ARG A 23 -9.94 5.01 -10.38
N ALA A 24 -10.57 4.71 -9.25
CA ALA A 24 -10.87 3.34 -8.88
C ALA A 24 -12.11 2.83 -9.63
N HIS A 25 -12.02 1.59 -10.09
CA HIS A 25 -13.16 0.91 -10.72
C HIS A 25 -13.98 0.11 -9.71
N TRP A 26 -13.38 -0.27 -8.58
CA TRP A 26 -13.98 -1.15 -7.60
C TRP A 26 -14.11 -0.44 -6.24
N HIS A 27 -15.30 -0.45 -5.69
CA HIS A 27 -15.61 0.04 -4.34
C HIS A 27 -15.25 -0.96 -3.24
N HIS A 28 -14.42 -1.93 -3.53
CA HIS A 28 -14.02 -2.93 -2.55
C HIS A 28 -12.70 -2.57 -1.88
N TRP A 29 -12.56 -3.03 -0.67
CA TRP A 29 -11.40 -2.92 0.20
C TRP A 29 -10.04 -3.02 -0.50
N SER A 30 -9.96 -3.72 -1.61
CA SER A 30 -8.72 -4.03 -2.30
C SER A 30 -8.42 -3.19 -3.53
N GLY A 31 -9.30 -2.31 -3.97
CA GLY A 31 -9.19 -1.81 -5.34
C GLY A 31 -9.05 -0.31 -5.53
N GLY A 32 -9.20 0.49 -4.50
CA GLY A 32 -9.47 1.90 -4.66
C GLY A 32 -8.37 2.87 -4.26
N SER A 33 -7.10 2.58 -4.49
CA SER A 33 -6.04 3.52 -4.10
C SER A 33 -5.04 3.81 -5.21
N VAL A 34 -4.33 4.93 -5.06
CA VAL A 34 -3.22 5.30 -5.95
C VAL A 34 -2.08 4.31 -5.76
N PHE A 35 -1.70 4.05 -4.51
CA PHE A 35 -0.70 3.05 -4.15
C PHE A 35 -1.40 1.87 -3.51
N ASN A 36 -1.48 0.77 -4.22
CA ASN A 36 -2.11 -0.45 -3.74
C ASN A 36 -1.09 -1.57 -3.73
N MET A 37 -0.79 -2.07 -2.54
CA MET A 37 0.08 -3.23 -2.36
C MET A 37 -0.68 -4.32 -1.60
N ARG A 38 -0.45 -5.54 -2.00
CA ARG A 38 -1.14 -6.69 -1.45
C ARG A 38 -0.20 -7.87 -1.35
N SER A 39 -0.26 -8.55 -0.23
CA SER A 39 0.43 -9.81 -0.05
C SER A 39 -0.58 -10.90 0.30
N ASN A 40 -0.55 -11.95 -0.46
CA ASN A 40 -1.32 -13.16 -0.19
C ASN A 40 -0.59 -14.40 -0.69
N GLY A 41 0.72 -14.31 -0.77
CA GLY A 41 1.58 -15.37 -1.24
C GLY A 41 2.38 -16.03 -0.12
N LYS A 42 3.12 -17.04 -0.47
CA LYS A 42 4.01 -17.76 0.41
C LYS A 42 5.32 -16.98 0.59
N GLY A 43 5.69 -16.71 1.84
CA GLY A 43 6.91 -15.99 2.15
C GLY A 43 6.68 -14.50 2.36
N GLU A 44 7.62 -13.67 1.99
CA GLU A 44 7.51 -12.22 2.10
C GLU A 44 6.61 -11.66 1.01
N GLY A 45 5.68 -10.79 1.38
CA GLY A 45 4.66 -10.31 0.45
C GLY A 45 5.12 -9.21 -0.49
N GLY A 46 5.95 -8.33 0.01
CA GLY A 46 6.54 -7.24 -0.75
C GLY A 46 7.57 -6.52 0.10
N TYR A 47 8.74 -6.31 -0.45
CA TYR A 47 9.83 -5.63 0.24
C TYR A 47 10.76 -4.94 -0.74
N THR A 48 11.45 -3.91 -0.23
CA THR A 48 12.35 -3.09 -1.06
C THR A 48 11.63 -2.53 -2.28
N VAL A 49 10.56 -1.78 -2.02
CA VAL A 49 9.78 -1.12 -3.06
C VAL A 49 9.93 0.38 -2.92
N TYR A 50 10.33 1.05 -3.99
CA TYR A 50 10.53 2.49 -4.03
C TYR A 50 9.49 3.17 -4.90
N PHE A 51 8.89 4.21 -4.33
CA PHE A 51 8.11 5.20 -5.06
C PHE A 51 8.82 6.55 -4.92
N LYS A 52 9.41 7.04 -5.99
CA LYS A 52 10.21 8.24 -5.97
C LYS A 52 9.81 9.24 -7.04
N ASN A 53 9.73 10.52 -6.66
CA ASN A 53 9.37 11.60 -7.58
C ASN A 53 8.04 11.32 -8.30
N ILE A 54 6.99 11.05 -7.52
CA ILE A 54 5.65 10.75 -8.05
C ILE A 54 4.74 11.95 -7.81
N LYS A 55 4.09 12.41 -8.86
CA LYS A 55 3.04 13.43 -8.78
C LYS A 55 1.71 12.85 -9.23
N VAL A 56 0.68 13.00 -8.40
CA VAL A 56 -0.70 12.62 -8.76
C VAL A 56 -1.55 13.88 -8.83
N GLU A 57 -2.04 14.22 -10.03
CA GLU A 57 -2.68 15.51 -10.30
C GLU A 57 -4.19 15.51 -10.05
N ASP A 58 -4.89 14.44 -10.45
CA ASP A 58 -6.36 14.36 -10.32
C ASP A 58 -6.78 12.99 -9.77
N PRO A 59 -6.62 12.73 -8.45
CA PRO A 59 -7.23 11.58 -7.83
C PRO A 59 -8.74 11.86 -7.64
N ARG A 60 -9.57 10.90 -7.98
CA ARG A 60 -11.01 11.05 -7.78
C ARG A 60 -11.40 10.89 -6.32
N PRO A 61 -12.53 11.50 -5.88
CA PRO A 61 -12.95 11.49 -4.48
C PRO A 61 -13.10 10.10 -3.86
N THR A 62 -13.42 9.10 -4.66
CA THR A 62 -13.57 7.71 -4.22
C THR A 62 -12.25 6.94 -4.12
N LEU A 63 -11.14 7.61 -4.40
CA LEU A 63 -9.83 6.99 -4.43
C LEU A 63 -9.07 7.32 -3.15
N GLN A 64 -8.68 6.32 -2.40
CA GLN A 64 -7.78 6.49 -1.27
C GLN A 64 -6.36 6.75 -1.81
N PRO A 65 -5.65 7.77 -1.33
CA PRO A 65 -4.26 8.01 -1.74
C PRO A 65 -3.35 6.82 -1.49
N PHE A 66 -3.47 6.23 -0.31
CA PHE A 66 -2.68 5.06 0.06
C PHE A 66 -3.57 3.92 0.51
N LYS A 67 -3.33 2.76 -0.03
CA LYS A 67 -3.88 1.53 0.50
C LYS A 67 -2.81 0.47 0.45
N LEU A 68 -2.22 0.23 1.59
CA LEU A 68 -1.34 -0.89 1.80
C LEU A 68 -2.13 -1.95 2.54
N PHE A 69 -2.45 -3.01 1.85
CA PHE A 69 -3.38 -3.99 2.33
C PHE A 69 -2.77 -5.38 2.28
N MET A 70 -2.71 -6.00 3.43
CA MET A 70 -2.39 -7.41 3.54
C MET A 70 -3.66 -8.16 3.86
N GLU A 71 -4.10 -8.95 2.95
CA GLU A 71 -5.24 -9.82 3.13
C GLU A 71 -4.79 -11.27 3.10
N ALA A 72 -5.14 -12.00 4.14
CA ALA A 72 -5.10 -13.46 4.10
C ALA A 72 -6.20 -13.93 3.16
N GLN A 73 -5.98 -13.82 1.87
CA GLN A 73 -6.89 -14.42 0.93
C GLN A 73 -6.79 -15.93 0.98
N LYS A 74 -7.94 -16.56 0.93
CA LYS A 74 -7.98 -17.97 0.55
C LYS A 74 -7.31 -18.08 -0.83
N PRO A 75 -6.37 -19.00 -1.02
CA PRO A 75 -5.72 -19.19 -2.29
C PRO A 75 -6.76 -19.32 -3.39
N TYR A 76 -6.53 -18.67 -4.51
CA TYR A 76 -7.39 -18.75 -5.69
C TYR A 76 -7.50 -20.18 -6.23
N ASP A 77 -6.47 -20.97 -6.00
CA ASP A 77 -6.41 -22.38 -6.36
C ASP A 77 -6.46 -23.26 -5.11
N SER A 78 -7.39 -24.18 -5.10
CA SER A 78 -7.60 -25.16 -4.04
C SER A 78 -6.40 -26.09 -3.81
N SER A 79 -5.47 -26.19 -4.74
CA SER A 79 -4.27 -27.01 -4.64
C SER A 79 -3.19 -26.38 -3.75
N ASP A 80 -3.24 -25.08 -3.49
CA ASP A 80 -2.17 -24.31 -2.84
C ASP A 80 -2.54 -23.75 -1.46
N ARG A 81 -3.43 -24.40 -0.76
CA ARG A 81 -3.97 -24.01 0.55
C ARG A 81 -2.94 -23.85 1.68
N LYS A 82 -1.66 -24.08 1.39
CA LYS A 82 -0.58 -24.00 2.39
C LYS A 82 0.20 -22.70 2.36
N ARG A 83 -0.16 -21.78 1.45
CA ARG A 83 0.52 -20.49 1.34
C ARG A 83 -0.21 -19.47 2.18
N GLY A 84 0.45 -19.01 3.22
CA GLY A 84 -0.02 -17.90 4.03
C GLY A 84 0.41 -16.56 3.45
N PRO A 85 -0.14 -15.45 3.94
CA PRO A 85 0.33 -14.12 3.61
C PRO A 85 1.77 -13.95 4.12
N GLY A 86 2.54 -13.10 3.43
CA GLY A 86 3.87 -12.70 3.85
C GLY A 86 3.93 -11.23 4.26
N ASP A 87 4.97 -10.84 4.98
CA ASP A 87 5.16 -9.47 5.43
C ASP A 87 5.27 -8.49 4.26
N LEU A 88 4.75 -7.28 4.45
CA LEU A 88 5.06 -6.10 3.63
C LEU A 88 6.02 -5.21 4.39
N HIS A 89 7.20 -4.94 3.82
CA HIS A 89 8.20 -4.14 4.53
C HIS A 89 9.19 -3.44 3.59
N GLY A 90 9.91 -2.46 4.14
CA GLY A 90 10.94 -1.75 3.36
C GLY A 90 10.35 -1.01 2.16
N ILE A 91 9.20 -0.38 2.34
CA ILE A 91 8.54 0.38 1.29
C ILE A 91 8.84 1.86 1.51
N ILE A 92 9.37 2.51 0.51
CA ILE A 92 9.87 3.87 0.60
C ILE A 92 9.09 4.76 -0.35
N PHE A 93 8.53 5.82 0.21
CA PHE A 93 7.91 6.92 -0.54
C PHE A 93 8.79 8.16 -0.38
N GLU A 94 9.35 8.64 -1.48
CA GLU A 94 10.23 9.81 -1.51
C GLU A 94 9.74 10.81 -2.56
N ASN A 95 9.57 12.07 -2.15
CA ASN A 95 9.09 13.12 -3.04
C ASN A 95 7.80 12.74 -3.76
N VAL A 96 6.77 12.41 -2.99
CA VAL A 96 5.46 12.02 -3.51
C VAL A 96 4.46 13.11 -3.17
N SER A 97 3.79 13.65 -4.16
CA SER A 97 2.72 14.62 -3.96
C SER A 97 1.43 14.14 -4.61
N ILE A 98 0.37 14.12 -3.82
CA ILE A 98 -0.97 13.73 -4.27
C ILE A 98 -1.89 14.92 -4.02
N ALA A 99 -2.52 15.42 -5.10
CA ALA A 99 -3.56 16.42 -4.95
C ALA A 99 -4.73 15.82 -4.16
N ALA A 100 -5.18 16.50 -3.12
CA ALA A 100 -6.32 16.02 -2.36
C ALA A 100 -7.58 16.11 -3.21
N PRO A 101 -8.39 15.06 -3.27
CA PRO A 101 -9.75 15.17 -3.81
C PRO A 101 -10.57 16.11 -2.92
N SER A 102 -11.59 16.72 -3.49
CA SER A 102 -12.46 17.66 -2.77
C SER A 102 -13.23 17.00 -1.62
N VAL A 103 -13.42 15.70 -1.68
CA VAL A 103 -14.05 14.87 -0.64
C VAL A 103 -13.31 13.54 -0.58
N MET A 104 -12.86 13.17 0.61
CA MET A 104 -12.28 11.86 0.89
C MET A 104 -13.34 11.04 1.61
N ASP A 105 -13.85 10.01 0.98
CA ASP A 105 -14.90 9.17 1.57
C ASP A 105 -14.34 8.17 2.60
N GLU A 106 -13.09 7.79 2.49
CA GLU A 106 -12.46 6.78 3.34
C GLU A 106 -11.01 7.15 3.69
N PRO A 107 -10.53 6.78 4.89
CA PRO A 107 -9.15 7.01 5.29
C PRO A 107 -8.18 6.12 4.53
N ASP A 108 -6.93 6.53 4.48
CA ASP A 108 -5.83 5.67 4.06
C ASP A 108 -5.65 4.51 5.03
N ILE A 109 -5.39 3.34 4.53
CA ILE A 109 -5.44 2.09 5.32
C ILE A 109 -4.14 1.31 5.21
N LEU A 110 -3.62 0.90 6.36
CA LEU A 110 -2.63 -0.14 6.52
C LEU A 110 -3.25 -1.29 7.32
N TRP A 111 -3.29 -2.47 6.76
CA TRP A 111 -3.96 -3.58 7.43
C TRP A 111 -3.15 -4.87 7.32
N GLY A 112 -2.50 -5.25 8.41
CA GLY A 112 -1.82 -6.53 8.52
C GLY A 112 -2.75 -7.64 9.00
N THR A 113 -2.21 -8.83 9.16
CA THR A 113 -2.93 -10.00 9.67
C THR A 113 -2.00 -10.86 10.54
N GLU A 114 -2.57 -11.78 11.29
CA GLU A 114 -1.79 -12.75 12.06
C GLU A 114 -0.80 -13.51 11.15
N GLY A 115 0.46 -13.50 11.53
CA GLY A 115 1.53 -14.14 10.75
C GLY A 115 2.04 -13.32 9.53
N ALA A 116 1.50 -12.11 9.30
CA ALA A 116 1.95 -11.23 8.24
C ALA A 116 1.80 -9.76 8.62
N ALA A 117 2.92 -9.14 8.94
CA ALA A 117 2.98 -7.76 9.41
C ALA A 117 3.31 -6.76 8.30
N ILE A 118 2.93 -5.51 8.52
CA ILE A 118 3.41 -4.36 7.76
C ILE A 118 4.38 -3.61 8.66
N TYR A 119 5.60 -3.35 8.19
CA TYR A 119 6.60 -2.61 8.95
C TYR A 119 7.67 -1.95 8.07
N GLY A 120 8.42 -1.01 8.65
CA GLY A 120 9.53 -0.37 7.96
C GLY A 120 9.09 0.45 6.76
N LEU A 121 7.97 1.17 6.86
CA LEU A 121 7.54 2.13 5.87
C LEU A 121 8.27 3.45 6.09
N ILE A 122 8.80 4.04 5.03
CA ILE A 122 9.53 5.29 5.08
C ILE A 122 8.83 6.32 4.20
N PHE A 123 8.53 7.47 4.80
CA PHE A 123 7.92 8.61 4.12
C PHE A 123 8.88 9.80 4.19
N TYR A 124 9.38 10.23 3.04
CA TYR A 124 10.23 11.39 2.93
C TYR A 124 9.67 12.37 1.92
N ASN A 125 9.31 13.56 2.40
CA ASN A 125 8.66 14.59 1.58
C ASN A 125 7.43 14.05 0.83
N VAL A 126 6.48 13.53 1.58
CA VAL A 126 5.22 12.97 1.07
C VAL A 126 4.06 13.85 1.51
N THR A 127 3.25 14.26 0.57
CA THR A 127 2.08 15.12 0.84
C THR A 127 0.82 14.60 0.17
N VAL A 128 -0.30 14.76 0.87
CA VAL A 128 -1.65 14.59 0.34
C VAL A 128 -2.40 15.90 0.55
N GLY A 129 -2.63 16.65 -0.49
CA GLY A 129 -3.12 18.01 -0.37
C GLY A 129 -2.15 18.87 0.45
N ASN A 130 -2.62 19.43 1.55
CA ASN A 130 -1.83 20.24 2.48
C ASN A 130 -1.29 19.43 3.67
N GLU A 131 -1.55 18.15 3.73
CA GLU A 131 -1.11 17.27 4.80
C GLU A 131 0.21 16.60 4.45
N THR A 132 1.16 16.63 5.38
CA THR A 132 2.42 15.90 5.27
C THR A 132 2.29 14.55 5.96
N ILE A 133 2.70 13.50 5.27
CA ILE A 133 2.72 12.13 5.78
C ILE A 133 4.13 11.82 6.25
N GLU A 134 4.30 11.55 7.54
CA GLU A 134 5.61 11.32 8.15
C GLU A 134 5.80 9.89 8.65
N ASN A 135 4.71 9.23 9.04
CA ASN A 135 4.74 7.92 9.67
C ASN A 135 3.39 7.21 9.56
N ILE A 136 3.28 6.05 10.19
CA ILE A 136 2.07 5.23 10.17
C ILE A 136 0.86 5.84 10.90
N ASP A 137 1.05 6.84 11.75
CA ASP A 137 -0.04 7.47 12.51
C ASP A 137 -1.06 8.20 11.62
N HIS A 138 -0.66 8.57 10.41
CA HIS A 138 -1.57 9.10 9.41
C HIS A 138 -2.67 8.10 9.01
N PHE A 139 -2.38 6.82 9.08
CA PHE A 139 -3.23 5.76 8.53
C PHE A 139 -4.17 5.17 9.57
N MET A 140 -5.34 4.74 9.12
CA MET A 140 -6.10 3.76 9.87
C MET A 140 -5.36 2.42 9.79
N HIS A 141 -4.95 1.87 10.92
CA HIS A 141 -4.19 0.63 10.97
C HIS A 141 -4.60 -0.26 12.14
N ASN A 142 -4.26 -1.53 12.05
CA ASN A 142 -4.48 -2.52 13.11
C ASN A 142 -3.18 -2.89 13.84
N GLU A 143 -3.29 -3.80 14.81
CA GLU A 143 -2.21 -4.26 15.68
C GLU A 143 -1.07 -5.00 14.97
N TYR A 144 -1.21 -5.29 13.68
CA TYR A 144 -0.18 -5.94 12.86
C TYR A 144 0.64 -4.97 12.01
N VAL A 145 0.54 -3.67 12.31
CA VAL A 145 1.31 -2.61 11.65
C VAL A 145 2.28 -1.99 12.65
N PHE A 146 3.54 -1.93 12.29
CA PHE A 146 4.63 -1.52 13.18
C PHE A 146 5.58 -0.54 12.48
N ASP A 147 6.21 0.35 13.23
CA ASP A 147 7.28 1.19 12.70
C ASP A 147 8.51 0.35 12.30
N ASN A 148 8.86 -0.62 13.13
CA ASN A 148 10.01 -1.51 12.92
C ASN A 148 9.55 -2.96 12.92
N LYS A 149 10.43 -3.82 12.42
CA LYS A 149 10.18 -5.27 12.43
C LYS A 149 9.82 -5.74 13.83
N PRO A 150 8.67 -6.38 14.02
CA PRO A 150 8.30 -6.95 15.30
C PRO A 150 9.26 -8.09 15.69
N SER A 151 9.53 -8.16 16.96
CA SER A 151 10.41 -9.20 17.52
C SER A 151 9.74 -10.58 17.53
#